data_3b7ae0c845ebf8d304fead99778141e0
#
_entry.id   3b7ae0c845ebf8d304fead99778141e0
#
_cell.length_a   1.000
_cell.length_b   1.000
_cell.length_c   1.000
_cell.angle_alpha   90.00
_cell.angle_beta   90.00
_cell.angle_gamma   90.00
#
_symmetry.space_group_name_H-M   'P 1'
#
loop_
_entity.id
_entity.type
_entity.pdbx_description
1 polymer ?
#
loop_
_entity_poly.entity_id
_entity_poly.type
_entity_poly.pdbx_seq_one_letter_code
_entity_poly.pdbx_strand_id
1 'polypeptide(L)'
;SLLFNHKPSKDDIAEIFKLMVAAGGSEPGFINGVSARKRAPWFKGANPCVEILLGNKSFCNLTETDVGKFKGDSAGLRRAIYIASRANYRQTCVNLLDGILQEAWHLNNEFLRLCGVGLTGIVRRPDLGGYEYEELKRTATSGAYSMADELGLPRPKNVTTVKPSGTLSKIM
;
A
#
# COMPACT_ATOMS: atom_id res chain seq x y z
N SER A 1 14.79 -0.49 6.64
CA SER A 1 15.01 0.40 5.48
C SER A 1 15.62 1.73 5.91
N LEU A 2 16.46 2.30 5.06
CA LEU A 2 17.10 3.61 5.24
C LEU A 2 16.32 4.70 4.50
N LEU A 3 16.06 5.81 5.18
CA LEU A 3 15.35 6.96 4.63
C LEU A 3 16.35 8.06 4.23
N PHE A 4 16.46 8.34 2.95
CA PHE A 4 17.28 9.42 2.44
C PHE A 4 16.46 10.68 2.21
N ASN A 5 16.88 11.79 2.85
CA ASN A 5 16.27 13.10 2.67
C ASN A 5 16.96 13.94 1.59
N HIS A 6 18.02 13.41 1.00
CA HIS A 6 18.78 13.94 -0.13
C HIS A 6 19.29 12.77 -0.95
N LYS A 7 19.80 13.02 -2.15
CA LYS A 7 20.44 11.99 -2.95
C LYS A 7 21.75 11.56 -2.28
N PRO A 8 21.91 10.29 -1.88
CA PRO A 8 23.17 9.81 -1.29
C PRO A 8 24.30 9.82 -2.34
N SER A 9 25.53 9.92 -1.90
CA SER A 9 26.71 9.77 -2.75
C SER A 9 26.89 8.30 -3.19
N LYS A 10 27.74 8.09 -4.19
CA LYS A 10 28.09 6.72 -4.61
C LYS A 10 28.84 5.98 -3.50
N ASP A 11 29.67 6.70 -2.74
CA ASP A 11 30.48 6.13 -1.66
C ASP A 11 29.60 5.71 -0.47
N ASP A 12 28.60 6.53 -0.09
CA ASP A 12 27.62 6.16 0.95
C ASP A 12 26.89 4.85 0.59
N ILE A 13 26.43 4.76 -0.67
CA ILE A 13 25.73 3.55 -1.17
C ILE A 13 26.68 2.36 -1.23
N ALA A 14 27.92 2.54 -1.70
CA ALA A 14 28.91 1.46 -1.78
C ALA A 14 29.27 0.89 -0.40
N GLU A 15 29.34 1.75 0.63
CA GLU A 15 29.60 1.32 2.00
C GLU A 15 28.43 0.49 2.55
N ILE A 16 27.19 0.93 2.32
CA ILE A 16 26.00 0.19 2.73
C ILE A 16 25.97 -1.19 2.06
N PHE A 17 26.25 -1.27 0.74
CA PHE A 17 26.32 -2.55 0.03
C PHE A 17 27.41 -3.48 0.57
N LYS A 18 28.57 -2.96 0.93
CA LYS A 18 29.61 -3.77 1.59
C LYS A 18 29.11 -4.42 2.88
N LEU A 19 28.39 -3.63 3.71
CA LEU A 19 27.79 -4.15 4.94
C LEU A 19 26.72 -5.20 4.67
N MET A 20 25.87 -4.99 3.66
CA MET A 20 24.85 -5.98 3.24
C MET A 20 25.49 -7.30 2.80
N VAL A 21 26.54 -7.24 1.98
CA VAL A 21 27.29 -8.43 1.53
C VAL A 21 27.94 -9.13 2.71
N ALA A 22 28.59 -8.40 3.62
CA ALA A 22 29.23 -8.96 4.80
C ALA A 22 28.22 -9.65 5.74
N ALA A 23 27.01 -9.11 5.85
CA ALA A 23 25.92 -9.70 6.63
C ALA A 23 25.24 -10.88 5.94
N GLY A 24 25.49 -11.14 4.67
CA GLY A 24 24.86 -12.21 3.88
C GLY A 24 23.36 -12.00 3.63
N GLY A 25 22.88 -10.74 3.69
CA GLY A 25 21.48 -10.38 3.57
C GLY A 25 21.19 -9.35 2.47
N SER A 26 19.92 -9.07 2.27
CA SER A 26 19.41 -8.08 1.29
C SER A 26 18.91 -6.78 1.95
N GLU A 27 18.99 -6.68 3.27
CA GLU A 27 18.61 -5.47 4.02
C GLU A 27 19.86 -4.59 4.30
N PRO A 28 19.66 -3.26 4.44
CA PRO A 28 18.40 -2.53 4.46
C PRO A 28 17.88 -2.17 3.06
N GLY A 29 16.55 -2.03 2.91
CA GLY A 29 15.94 -1.36 1.76
C GLY A 29 16.16 0.17 1.79
N PHE A 30 15.83 0.87 0.70
CA PHE A 30 16.06 2.31 0.56
C PHE A 30 14.75 3.05 0.28
N ILE A 31 14.55 4.18 0.94
CA ILE A 31 13.37 5.05 0.75
C ILE A 31 13.83 6.46 0.36
N ASN A 32 13.29 6.98 -0.74
CA ASN A 32 13.44 8.37 -1.09
C ASN A 32 12.44 9.22 -0.28
N GLY A 33 12.93 9.83 0.81
CA GLY A 33 12.11 10.61 1.73
C GLY A 33 11.54 11.88 1.12
N VAL A 34 12.22 12.49 0.15
CA VAL A 34 11.72 13.67 -0.57
C VAL A 34 10.50 13.30 -1.39
N SER A 35 10.60 12.23 -2.19
CA SER A 35 9.48 11.74 -3.00
C SER A 35 8.33 11.24 -2.13
N ALA A 36 8.64 10.55 -1.03
CA ALA A 36 7.62 10.07 -0.10
C ALA A 36 6.80 11.22 0.50
N ARG A 37 7.46 12.28 1.00
CA ARG A 37 6.75 13.45 1.55
C ARG A 37 5.98 14.26 0.50
N LYS A 38 6.49 14.32 -0.73
CA LYS A 38 5.78 14.96 -1.82
C LYS A 38 4.46 14.26 -2.15
N ARG A 39 4.47 12.92 -2.09
CA ARG A 39 3.27 12.08 -2.35
C ARG A 39 2.33 12.02 -1.15
N ALA A 40 2.88 11.99 0.05
CA ALA A 40 2.18 11.81 1.31
C ALA A 40 2.70 12.83 2.34
N PRO A 41 2.12 14.04 2.41
CA PRO A 41 2.57 15.08 3.36
C PRO A 41 2.57 14.62 4.84
N TRP A 42 1.73 13.64 5.16
CA TRP A 42 1.67 13.01 6.49
C TRP A 42 2.76 11.97 6.76
N PHE A 43 3.60 11.65 5.78
CA PHE A 43 4.59 10.58 5.85
C PHE A 43 5.56 10.75 7.02
N LYS A 44 5.66 9.71 7.85
CA LYS A 44 6.62 9.59 8.95
C LYS A 44 7.47 8.32 8.86
N GLY A 45 7.00 7.32 8.12
CA GLY A 45 7.67 6.05 7.92
C GLY A 45 6.93 5.18 6.92
N ALA A 46 7.32 3.93 6.81
CA ALA A 46 6.67 2.94 5.96
C ALA A 46 6.51 1.62 6.74
N ASN A 47 5.65 0.74 6.23
CA ASN A 47 5.62 -0.64 6.71
C ASN A 47 6.91 -1.38 6.31
N PRO A 48 7.20 -2.58 6.87
CA PRO A 48 8.45 -3.30 6.60
C PRO A 48 8.77 -3.53 5.13
N CYS A 49 7.75 -3.80 4.31
CA CYS A 49 7.91 -4.02 2.85
C CYS A 49 7.92 -2.73 2.03
N VAL A 50 7.76 -1.57 2.66
CA VAL A 50 7.85 -0.21 2.06
C VAL A 50 6.77 0.11 1.01
N GLU A 51 5.74 -0.71 0.87
CA GLU A 51 4.65 -0.47 -0.10
C GLU A 51 3.62 0.54 0.40
N ILE A 52 3.57 0.84 1.71
CA ILE A 52 2.64 1.82 2.28
C ILE A 52 3.40 2.94 2.97
N LEU A 53 3.12 4.18 2.55
CA LEU A 53 3.60 5.39 3.22
C LEU A 53 2.72 5.67 4.44
N LEU A 54 3.27 5.48 5.63
CA LEU A 54 2.55 5.60 6.88
C LEU A 54 2.73 6.97 7.54
N GLY A 55 1.70 7.42 8.25
CA GLY A 55 1.80 8.44 9.28
C GLY A 55 2.38 7.87 10.58
N ASN A 56 2.49 8.69 11.60
CA ASN A 56 2.82 8.21 12.94
C ASN A 56 1.65 7.39 13.50
N LYS A 57 1.94 6.23 14.12
CA LYS A 57 0.91 5.36 14.69
C LYS A 57 -0.20 5.05 13.70
N SER A 58 0.18 4.50 12.54
CA SER A 58 -0.72 4.14 11.43
C SER A 58 -0.67 2.66 11.11
N PHE A 59 -1.69 2.16 10.46
CA PHE A 59 -1.83 0.75 10.08
C PHE A 59 -1.52 0.52 8.61
N CYS A 60 -0.87 -0.61 8.33
CA CYS A 60 -0.78 -1.20 7.00
C CYS A 60 -2.01 -2.08 6.80
N ASN A 61 -3.00 -1.57 6.05
CA ASN A 61 -4.29 -2.21 5.83
C ASN A 61 -4.42 -2.60 4.35
N LEU A 62 -4.43 -3.91 4.08
CA LEU A 62 -4.25 -4.44 2.74
C LEU A 62 -5.38 -5.39 2.33
N THR A 63 -5.77 -5.31 1.05
CA THR A 63 -6.47 -6.36 0.31
C THR A 63 -5.69 -6.68 -0.95
N GLU A 64 -5.93 -7.84 -1.54
CA GLU A 64 -5.17 -8.30 -2.70
C GLU A 64 -6.08 -9.01 -3.70
N THR A 65 -5.89 -8.71 -4.99
CA THR A 65 -6.62 -9.35 -6.09
C THR A 65 -5.62 -10.05 -7.01
N ASP A 66 -5.81 -11.34 -7.25
CA ASP A 66 -5.04 -12.11 -8.24
C ASP A 66 -5.57 -11.82 -9.65
N VAL A 67 -4.89 -10.93 -10.37
CA VAL A 67 -5.27 -10.56 -11.73
C VAL A 67 -5.14 -11.72 -12.73
N GLY A 68 -4.29 -12.69 -12.42
CA GLY A 68 -4.08 -13.87 -13.27
C GLY A 68 -5.31 -14.75 -13.43
N LYS A 69 -6.23 -14.71 -12.45
CA LYS A 69 -7.50 -15.47 -12.50
C LYS A 69 -8.57 -14.84 -13.39
N PHE A 70 -8.36 -13.62 -13.88
CA PHE A 70 -9.33 -12.88 -14.68
C PHE A 70 -8.88 -12.72 -16.15
N LYS A 71 -8.12 -13.67 -16.69
CA LYS A 71 -7.72 -13.62 -18.10
C LYS A 71 -8.96 -13.68 -18.99
N GLY A 72 -9.14 -12.66 -19.85
CA GLY A 72 -10.31 -12.52 -20.71
C GLY A 72 -11.56 -11.99 -20.02
N ASP A 73 -11.55 -11.77 -18.70
CA ASP A 73 -12.68 -11.21 -17.94
C ASP A 73 -12.32 -9.88 -17.27
N SER A 74 -12.23 -8.84 -18.05
CA SER A 74 -11.94 -7.49 -17.54
C SER A 74 -13.08 -6.92 -16.69
N ALA A 75 -14.32 -7.33 -16.92
CA ALA A 75 -15.47 -6.89 -16.13
C ALA A 75 -15.43 -7.51 -14.74
N GLY A 76 -15.18 -8.82 -14.63
CA GLY A 76 -15.01 -9.52 -13.37
C GLY A 76 -13.83 -9.00 -12.58
N LEU A 77 -12.71 -8.69 -13.24
CA LEU A 77 -11.55 -8.08 -12.58
C LEU A 77 -11.88 -6.72 -11.95
N ARG A 78 -12.53 -5.83 -12.70
CA ARG A 78 -12.96 -4.53 -12.16
C ARG A 78 -13.93 -4.71 -10.99
N ARG A 79 -14.89 -5.63 -11.09
CA ARG A 79 -15.84 -5.93 -10.02
C ARG A 79 -15.13 -6.43 -8.76
N ALA A 80 -14.17 -7.35 -8.92
CA ALA A 80 -13.37 -7.88 -7.80
C ALA A 80 -12.58 -6.77 -7.08
N ILE A 81 -11.91 -5.91 -7.84
CA ILE A 81 -11.16 -4.77 -7.30
C ILE A 81 -12.08 -3.76 -6.61
N TYR A 82 -13.25 -3.48 -7.19
CA TYR A 82 -14.23 -2.60 -6.58
C TYR A 82 -14.70 -3.13 -5.22
N ILE A 83 -15.02 -4.42 -5.14
CA ILE A 83 -15.43 -5.08 -3.88
C ILE A 83 -14.28 -5.11 -2.88
N ALA A 84 -13.07 -5.49 -3.33
CA ALA A 84 -11.88 -5.53 -2.48
C ALA A 84 -11.56 -4.15 -1.87
N SER A 85 -11.72 -3.07 -2.64
CA SER A 85 -11.47 -1.71 -2.15
C SER A 85 -12.53 -1.25 -1.14
N ARG A 86 -13.79 -1.61 -1.32
CA ARG A 86 -14.85 -1.36 -0.32
C ARG A 86 -14.57 -2.10 0.98
N ALA A 87 -14.19 -3.39 0.89
CA ALA A 87 -13.82 -4.19 2.05
C ALA A 87 -12.57 -3.61 2.75
N ASN A 88 -11.55 -3.20 2.00
CA ASN A 88 -10.35 -2.59 2.54
C ASN A 88 -10.65 -1.27 3.28
N TYR A 89 -11.51 -0.42 2.71
CA TYR A 89 -11.95 0.77 3.43
C TYR A 89 -12.70 0.42 4.73
N ARG A 90 -13.59 -0.58 4.67
CA ARG A 90 -14.35 -1.03 5.86
C ARG A 90 -13.45 -1.50 6.99
N GLN A 91 -12.30 -2.11 6.68
CA GLN A 91 -11.29 -2.50 7.69
C GLN A 91 -10.72 -1.28 8.45
N THR A 92 -10.75 -0.08 7.88
CA THR A 92 -10.31 1.15 8.58
C THR A 92 -11.31 1.63 9.63
N CYS A 93 -12.53 1.09 9.65
CA CYS A 93 -13.63 1.55 10.52
C CYS A 93 -13.62 0.87 11.89
N VAL A 94 -12.48 0.35 12.33
CA VAL A 94 -12.32 -0.24 13.66
C VAL A 94 -12.26 0.85 14.74
N ASN A 95 -12.91 0.60 15.85
CA ASN A 95 -12.73 1.41 17.05
C ASN A 95 -11.48 0.95 17.79
N LEU A 96 -10.54 1.84 18.04
CA LEU A 96 -9.28 1.58 18.71
C LEU A 96 -9.20 2.26 20.09
N LEU A 97 -10.34 2.70 20.62
CA LEU A 97 -10.45 3.35 21.93
C LEU A 97 -10.83 2.34 23.04
N ASP A 98 -10.28 1.13 22.93
CA ASP A 98 -10.51 0.04 23.89
C ASP A 98 -9.56 0.05 25.10
N GLY A 99 -8.66 1.03 25.16
CA GLY A 99 -7.65 1.17 26.23
C GLY A 99 -6.38 0.36 26.02
N ILE A 100 -6.29 -0.46 24.97
CA ILE A 100 -5.08 -1.25 24.65
C ILE A 100 -4.06 -0.37 23.90
N LEU A 101 -4.53 0.41 22.92
CA LEU A 101 -3.68 1.30 22.16
C LEU A 101 -3.81 2.74 22.65
N GLN A 102 -2.77 3.53 22.45
CA GLN A 102 -2.84 4.97 22.70
C GLN A 102 -3.88 5.60 21.75
N GLU A 103 -4.67 6.54 22.24
CA GLU A 103 -5.71 7.26 21.48
C GLU A 103 -5.20 7.79 20.12
N ALA A 104 -3.95 8.20 20.06
CA ALA A 104 -3.34 8.69 18.82
C ALA A 104 -3.36 7.68 17.65
N TRP A 105 -3.46 6.38 17.91
CA TRP A 105 -3.68 5.37 16.87
C TRP A 105 -5.06 5.50 16.24
N HIS A 106 -6.08 5.72 17.08
CA HIS A 106 -7.44 5.92 16.60
C HIS A 106 -7.57 7.20 15.79
N LEU A 107 -7.10 8.33 16.33
CA LEU A 107 -7.17 9.63 15.67
C LEU A 107 -6.42 9.64 14.32
N ASN A 108 -5.24 9.04 14.25
CA ASN A 108 -4.50 8.93 12.98
C ASN A 108 -5.18 7.99 11.99
N ASN A 109 -5.78 6.89 12.45
CA ASN A 109 -6.55 6.01 11.58
C ASN A 109 -7.77 6.73 10.99
N GLU A 110 -8.49 7.51 11.79
CA GLU A 110 -9.61 8.31 11.31
C GLU A 110 -9.21 9.38 10.32
N PHE A 111 -8.10 10.07 10.57
CA PHE A 111 -7.58 11.09 9.66
C PHE A 111 -7.08 10.49 8.33
N LEU A 112 -6.40 9.37 8.37
CA LEU A 112 -5.74 8.79 7.20
C LEU A 112 -6.63 7.83 6.42
N ARG A 113 -7.40 6.98 7.08
CA ARG A 113 -8.22 5.92 6.47
C ARG A 113 -7.44 5.17 5.37
N LEU A 114 -6.16 4.87 5.63
CA LEU A 114 -5.27 4.29 4.61
C LEU A 114 -5.78 2.94 4.12
N CYS A 115 -5.91 2.84 2.81
CA CYS A 115 -6.16 1.60 2.11
C CYS A 115 -4.93 1.20 1.30
N GLY A 116 -4.78 -0.09 1.08
CA GLY A 116 -3.75 -0.67 0.25
C GLY A 116 -4.33 -1.80 -0.60
N VAL A 117 -5.09 -1.42 -1.64
CA VAL A 117 -5.63 -2.38 -2.61
C VAL A 117 -4.51 -2.77 -3.55
N GLY A 118 -4.02 -4.00 -3.42
CA GLY A 118 -2.89 -4.54 -4.17
C GLY A 118 -3.31 -5.53 -5.24
N LEU A 119 -2.38 -5.79 -6.15
CA LEU A 119 -2.51 -6.76 -7.22
C LEU A 119 -1.42 -7.82 -7.10
N THR A 120 -1.76 -9.07 -7.34
CA THR A 120 -0.81 -10.19 -7.53
C THR A 120 -1.06 -10.87 -8.87
N GLY A 121 -0.15 -11.77 -9.27
CA GLY A 121 -0.27 -12.49 -10.54
C GLY A 121 -0.02 -11.62 -11.78
N ILE A 122 0.62 -10.47 -11.63
CA ILE A 122 0.89 -9.51 -12.72
C ILE A 122 1.66 -10.17 -13.87
N VAL A 123 2.64 -11.00 -13.57
CA VAL A 123 3.44 -11.71 -14.59
C VAL A 123 2.59 -12.64 -15.45
N ARG A 124 1.47 -13.14 -14.95
CA ARG A 124 0.50 -13.96 -15.70
C ARG A 124 -0.42 -13.15 -16.62
N ARG A 125 -0.32 -11.82 -16.57
CA ARG A 125 -1.13 -10.87 -17.35
C ARG A 125 -0.26 -9.87 -18.09
N PRO A 126 0.63 -10.32 -19.00
CA PRO A 126 1.48 -9.44 -19.81
C PRO A 126 0.67 -8.56 -20.77
N ASP A 127 -0.60 -8.87 -20.95
CA ASP A 127 -1.58 -8.09 -21.72
C ASP A 127 -2.05 -6.82 -21.02
N LEU A 128 -1.84 -6.69 -19.69
CA LEU A 128 -2.18 -5.49 -18.95
C LEU A 128 -1.11 -4.42 -19.13
N GLY A 129 -1.48 -3.30 -19.73
CA GLY A 129 -0.62 -2.14 -19.94
C GLY A 129 -0.93 -0.98 -18.98
N GLY A 130 -0.28 0.15 -19.22
CA GLY A 130 -0.45 1.33 -18.37
C GLY A 130 -1.87 1.86 -18.30
N TYR A 131 -2.61 1.76 -19.40
CA TYR A 131 -4.01 2.20 -19.46
C TYR A 131 -4.91 1.34 -18.54
N GLU A 132 -4.77 0.00 -18.62
CA GLU A 132 -5.53 -0.93 -17.80
C GLU A 132 -5.21 -0.75 -16.32
N TYR A 133 -3.96 -0.59 -15.95
CA TYR A 133 -3.58 -0.32 -14.55
C TYR A 133 -4.18 0.99 -14.03
N GLU A 134 -4.24 2.03 -14.85
CA GLU A 134 -4.87 3.30 -14.45
C GLU A 134 -6.39 3.15 -14.29
N GLU A 135 -7.05 2.33 -15.12
CA GLU A 135 -8.47 1.97 -14.95
C GLU A 135 -8.71 1.18 -13.66
N LEU A 136 -7.85 0.20 -13.34
CA LEU A 136 -7.96 -0.58 -12.11
C LEU A 136 -7.78 0.32 -10.87
N LYS A 137 -6.85 1.26 -10.92
CA LYS A 137 -6.66 2.28 -9.88
C LYS A 137 -7.89 3.16 -9.70
N ARG A 138 -8.51 3.64 -10.80
CA ARG A 138 -9.76 4.41 -10.74
C ARG A 138 -10.88 3.58 -10.13
N THR A 139 -10.99 2.32 -10.52
CA THR A 139 -11.98 1.38 -9.98
C THR A 139 -11.81 1.18 -8.48
N ALA A 140 -10.58 0.95 -8.00
CA ALA A 140 -10.28 0.82 -6.60
C ALA A 140 -10.62 2.11 -5.83
N THR A 141 -10.24 3.26 -6.38
CA THR A 141 -10.53 4.57 -5.78
C THR A 141 -12.04 4.80 -5.68
N SER A 142 -12.79 4.49 -6.74
CA SER A 142 -14.25 4.60 -6.75
C SER A 142 -14.89 3.71 -5.69
N GLY A 143 -14.45 2.47 -5.54
CA GLY A 143 -14.98 1.56 -4.53
C GLY A 143 -14.73 2.04 -3.09
N ALA A 144 -13.51 2.47 -2.79
CA ALA A 144 -13.16 3.01 -1.48
C ALA A 144 -13.95 4.29 -1.15
N TYR A 145 -14.09 5.20 -2.13
CA TYR A 145 -14.85 6.43 -1.97
C TYR A 145 -16.35 6.16 -1.78
N SER A 146 -16.90 5.24 -2.59
CA SER A 146 -18.30 4.81 -2.45
C SER A 146 -18.60 4.28 -1.03
N MET A 147 -17.69 3.49 -0.46
CA MET A 147 -17.85 3.00 0.92
C MET A 147 -17.72 4.14 1.94
N ALA A 148 -16.79 5.05 1.76
CA ALA A 148 -16.64 6.22 2.64
C ALA A 148 -17.90 7.08 2.64
N ASP A 149 -18.43 7.40 1.45
CA ASP A 149 -19.62 8.22 1.28
C ASP A 149 -20.88 7.53 1.87
N GLU A 150 -21.03 6.21 1.66
CA GLU A 150 -22.09 5.40 2.24
C GLU A 150 -22.11 5.43 3.78
N LEU A 151 -20.92 5.45 4.38
CA LEU A 151 -20.75 5.48 5.83
C LEU A 151 -20.74 6.90 6.43
N GLY A 152 -20.74 7.94 5.60
CA GLY A 152 -20.60 9.32 6.04
C GLY A 152 -19.23 9.62 6.67
N LEU A 153 -18.17 8.91 6.24
CA LEU A 153 -16.82 9.01 6.80
C LEU A 153 -15.84 9.65 5.81
N PRO A 154 -14.71 10.20 6.30
CA PRO A 154 -13.69 10.80 5.43
C PRO A 154 -13.14 9.81 4.40
N ARG A 155 -12.93 10.29 3.17
CA ARG A 155 -12.30 9.51 2.11
C ARG A 155 -10.84 9.20 2.45
N PRO A 156 -10.33 8.02 2.06
CA PRO A 156 -8.97 7.59 2.36
C PRO A 156 -7.93 8.49 1.70
N LYS A 157 -6.81 8.73 2.36
CA LYS A 157 -5.68 9.51 1.83
C LYS A 157 -4.88 8.75 0.78
N ASN A 158 -4.91 7.43 0.81
CA ASN A 158 -4.35 6.55 -0.22
C ASN A 158 -5.24 5.31 -0.38
N VAL A 159 -5.30 4.76 -1.61
CA VAL A 159 -6.16 3.60 -1.90
C VAL A 159 -5.36 2.41 -2.43
N THR A 160 -4.44 2.62 -3.36
CA THR A 160 -3.78 1.55 -4.10
C THR A 160 -2.32 1.40 -3.72
N THR A 161 -1.81 0.18 -3.85
CA THR A 161 -0.41 -0.13 -3.61
C THR A 161 0.07 -1.25 -4.53
N VAL A 162 1.40 -1.42 -4.63
CA VAL A 162 2.01 -2.61 -5.20
C VAL A 162 2.56 -3.45 -4.05
N LYS A 163 1.84 -4.52 -3.75
CA LYS A 163 2.13 -5.38 -2.61
C LYS A 163 3.08 -6.52 -3.00
N PRO A 164 4.06 -6.88 -2.16
CA PRO A 164 4.95 -8.02 -2.40
C PRO A 164 4.28 -9.39 -2.20
N SER A 165 3.02 -9.47 -1.80
CA SER A 165 2.17 -10.66 -1.57
C SER A 165 2.70 -11.70 -0.56
N GLY A 166 4.00 -11.87 -0.42
CA GLY A 166 4.59 -12.80 0.56
C GLY A 166 4.05 -14.24 0.43
N THR A 167 3.65 -14.82 1.56
CA THR A 167 3.13 -16.19 1.62
C THR A 167 1.80 -16.36 0.88
N LEU A 168 0.98 -15.32 0.80
CA LEU A 168 -0.32 -15.36 0.11
C LEU A 168 -0.17 -15.68 -1.38
N SER A 169 0.93 -15.25 -2.01
CA SER A 169 1.22 -15.55 -3.43
C SER A 169 1.41 -17.03 -3.73
N LYS A 170 1.55 -17.88 -2.71
CA LYS A 170 1.70 -19.33 -2.87
C LYS A 170 0.36 -20.06 -2.98
N ILE A 171 -0.73 -19.41 -2.66
CA ILE A 171 -2.07 -20.00 -2.66
C ILE A 171 -3.03 -19.31 -3.64
N MET A 172 -2.54 -18.30 -4.35
CA MET A 172 -3.28 -17.54 -5.36
C MET A 172 -3.00 -17.99 -6.79
#